data_ff0f1f32442aa146c80b921c069cb3de
#
_entry.id   ff0f1f32442aa146c80b921c069cb3de
#
_cell.length_a   1.000
_cell.length_b   1.000
_cell.length_c   1.000
_cell.angle_alpha   90.00
_cell.angle_beta   90.00
_cell.angle_gamma   90.00
#
_symmetry.space_group_name_H-M   'P 1'
#
loop_
_entity.id
_entity.type
_entity.pdbx_description
1 polymer ?
#
loop_
_entity_poly.entity_id
_entity_poly.type
_entity_poly.pdbx_seq_one_letter_code
_entity_poly.pdbx_strand_id
1 'polypeptide(L)'
;MYLGIDCGTQGAKVLIWNARTEQVVAASYHTYGLISDRPGQKEQHPAAWLDAIKSGIQTVIADAAISPTEIAAIGISGQQHGLVLLDEHDNLIRPAKLWCDTETVPELTAFLARFNAERGAPVHHFTGIHIPVAFTLAKLLWVQAHEPESYRRIAKLFLPHEYLNYWLTGHYCAEYGDASGTGWFDTFNRRWSKEVVDAIDPALLAKLPPLIEAHQPAGFLSASSAAILGLPQGIPVSSGGGDNMMSAIGTGNIEPGILTMSLGTSGTLFTHAPQQIETQPHPDINAFCSSSGGWLPLVSTMNVTNAINAFREVMDIPLAEFEHYLNSSEPGAGGLLCYPWLNGARLPNRPNATASLMGMTTGNFNKANLLRSAVEGVTFKLCKGIEIFQQCGLHFDQVRVIGGGANSRAWCQLIADISGIEVIRPAVSDAGALGAALQARWCAHNLQADGDPVALKDMMPASLREVGRDVISPRPQQREIYRPLYARYHDNMPLAT
;
A
#
# COMPACT_ATOMS: atom_id res chain seq x y z
N MET A 1 -9.20 -23.46 7.64
CA MET A 1 -8.01 -22.65 7.50
C MET A 1 -8.13 -21.76 6.27
N TYR A 2 -7.51 -20.58 6.26
CA TYR A 2 -7.50 -19.64 5.13
C TYR A 2 -6.07 -19.25 4.80
N LEU A 3 -5.73 -19.31 3.52
CA LEU A 3 -4.40 -19.00 3.00
C LEU A 3 -4.38 -17.54 2.55
N GLY A 4 -3.49 -16.73 3.11
CA GLY A 4 -3.24 -15.36 2.70
C GLY A 4 -1.85 -15.22 2.09
N ILE A 5 -1.78 -14.57 0.94
CA ILE A 5 -0.56 -14.34 0.18
C ILE A 5 -0.40 -12.83 -0.03
N ASP A 6 0.79 -12.30 0.26
CA ASP A 6 1.13 -10.90 -0.01
C ASP A 6 2.37 -10.85 -0.91
N CYS A 7 2.16 -10.51 -2.18
CA CYS A 7 3.21 -10.38 -3.19
C CYS A 7 3.70 -8.93 -3.23
N GLY A 8 4.65 -8.60 -2.34
CA GLY A 8 5.24 -7.28 -2.23
C GLY A 8 6.39 -7.03 -3.21
N THR A 9 7.06 -5.88 -3.09
CA THR A 9 8.17 -5.51 -3.98
C THR A 9 9.47 -6.31 -3.73
N GLN A 10 9.70 -6.73 -2.49
CA GLN A 10 10.96 -7.39 -2.10
C GLN A 10 10.83 -8.91 -1.96
N GLY A 11 9.61 -9.43 -1.91
CA GLY A 11 9.33 -10.84 -1.70
C GLY A 11 7.86 -11.10 -1.47
N ALA A 12 7.50 -12.38 -1.44
CA ALA A 12 6.17 -12.87 -1.12
C ALA A 12 6.10 -13.39 0.31
N LYS A 13 5.10 -12.96 1.05
CA LYS A 13 4.70 -13.51 2.35
C LYS A 13 3.51 -14.42 2.15
N VAL A 14 3.54 -15.56 2.81
CA VAL A 14 2.45 -16.51 2.80
C VAL A 14 2.13 -16.88 4.24
N LEU A 15 0.86 -16.87 4.62
CA LEU A 15 0.43 -17.31 5.94
C LEU A 15 -0.83 -18.18 5.89
N ILE A 16 -1.00 -18.97 6.92
CA ILE A 16 -2.24 -19.70 7.19
C ILE A 16 -2.88 -19.12 8.44
N TRP A 17 -4.11 -18.67 8.30
CA TRP A 17 -4.93 -18.16 9.40
C TRP A 17 -6.03 -19.16 9.77
N ASN A 18 -6.16 -19.41 11.08
CA ASN A 18 -7.18 -20.32 11.64
C ASN A 18 -8.37 -19.51 12.15
N ALA A 19 -9.54 -19.64 11.51
CA ALA A 19 -10.75 -18.91 11.87
C ALA A 19 -11.36 -19.32 13.22
N ARG A 20 -11.02 -20.49 13.77
CA ARG A 20 -11.56 -20.95 15.07
C ARG A 20 -10.78 -20.35 16.23
N THR A 21 -9.46 -20.22 16.09
CA THR A 21 -8.57 -19.67 17.12
C THR A 21 -8.26 -18.20 16.89
N GLU A 22 -8.63 -17.67 15.72
CA GLU A 22 -8.30 -16.31 15.25
C GLU A 22 -6.79 -16.01 15.25
N GLN A 23 -5.98 -17.01 14.95
CA GLN A 23 -4.53 -16.93 14.99
C GLN A 23 -3.89 -17.29 13.66
N VAL A 24 -2.75 -16.66 13.35
CA VAL A 24 -1.83 -17.13 12.32
C VAL A 24 -1.11 -18.36 12.87
N VAL A 25 -1.24 -19.49 12.19
CA VAL A 25 -0.66 -20.77 12.64
C VAL A 25 0.69 -21.07 11.98
N ALA A 26 0.94 -20.51 10.81
CA ALA A 26 2.25 -20.55 10.14
C ALA A 26 2.39 -19.35 9.22
N ALA A 27 3.62 -18.90 9.01
CA ALA A 27 3.96 -17.82 8.07
C ALA A 27 5.35 -18.07 7.48
N SER A 28 5.54 -17.66 6.22
CA SER A 28 6.83 -17.73 5.53
C SER A 28 7.08 -16.46 4.71
N TYR A 29 8.35 -16.21 4.38
CA TYR A 29 8.76 -15.10 3.53
C TYR A 29 9.84 -15.55 2.56
N HIS A 30 9.61 -15.32 1.27
CA HIS A 30 10.53 -15.68 0.19
C HIS A 30 10.83 -14.45 -0.66
N THR A 31 12.12 -14.11 -0.78
CA THR A 31 12.59 -12.93 -1.51
C THR A 31 12.77 -13.21 -3.00
N TYR A 32 12.69 -12.16 -3.81
CA TYR A 32 13.05 -12.18 -5.22
C TYR A 32 13.72 -10.87 -5.65
N GLY A 33 14.41 -10.95 -6.79
CA GLY A 33 15.20 -9.83 -7.29
C GLY A 33 14.36 -8.74 -7.97
N LEU A 34 15.03 -7.61 -8.19
CA LEU A 34 14.55 -6.46 -8.93
C LEU A 34 15.45 -6.23 -10.14
N ILE A 35 14.89 -6.06 -11.32
CA ILE A 35 15.58 -5.63 -12.54
C ILE A 35 15.70 -4.11 -12.51
N SER A 36 16.93 -3.60 -12.51
CA SER A 36 17.23 -2.17 -12.43
C SER A 36 18.55 -1.86 -13.14
N ASP A 37 18.61 -2.19 -14.44
CA ASP A 37 19.84 -2.13 -15.24
C ASP A 37 20.16 -0.70 -15.73
N ARG A 38 19.17 0.20 -15.64
CA ARG A 38 19.30 1.61 -16.06
C ARG A 38 18.55 2.54 -15.11
N PRO A 39 18.91 3.84 -15.09
CA PRO A 39 18.27 4.81 -14.19
C PRO A 39 16.75 4.85 -14.36
N GLY A 40 16.03 4.79 -13.25
CA GLY A 40 14.57 4.83 -13.23
C GLY A 40 13.88 3.49 -13.46
N GLN A 41 14.52 2.51 -14.11
CA GLN A 41 13.94 1.19 -14.36
C GLN A 41 13.74 0.41 -13.07
N LYS A 42 12.51 -0.09 -12.86
CA LYS A 42 12.15 -1.01 -11.78
C LYS A 42 11.16 -2.04 -12.31
N GLU A 43 11.65 -3.25 -12.58
CA GLU A 43 10.89 -4.33 -13.18
C GLU A 43 11.11 -5.66 -12.45
N GLN A 44 10.18 -6.58 -12.60
CA GLN A 44 10.27 -7.94 -12.07
C GLN A 44 9.69 -8.95 -13.06
N HIS A 45 10.25 -10.15 -13.07
CA HIS A 45 9.68 -11.25 -13.84
C HIS A 45 8.61 -11.95 -13.00
N PRO A 46 7.32 -12.00 -13.42
CA PRO A 46 6.24 -12.61 -12.65
C PRO A 46 6.48 -14.07 -12.26
N ALA A 47 7.30 -14.82 -13.01
CA ALA A 47 7.69 -16.18 -12.62
C ALA A 47 8.38 -16.23 -11.25
N ALA A 48 9.17 -15.21 -10.88
CA ALA A 48 9.79 -15.15 -9.56
C ALA A 48 8.76 -15.02 -8.42
N TRP A 49 7.65 -14.32 -8.68
CA TRP A 49 6.53 -14.25 -7.74
C TRP A 49 5.90 -15.63 -7.53
N LEU A 50 5.63 -16.35 -8.63
CA LEU A 50 5.03 -17.69 -8.60
C LEU A 50 5.91 -18.71 -7.87
N ASP A 51 7.23 -18.67 -8.11
CA ASP A 51 8.18 -19.54 -7.42
C ASP A 51 8.23 -19.27 -5.91
N ALA A 52 8.24 -17.99 -5.52
CA ALA A 52 8.21 -17.58 -4.12
C ALA A 52 6.90 -17.98 -3.42
N ILE A 53 5.76 -17.81 -4.07
CA ILE A 53 4.44 -18.20 -3.57
C ILE A 53 4.35 -19.71 -3.42
N LYS A 54 4.79 -20.47 -4.42
CA LYS A 54 4.83 -21.95 -4.36
C LYS A 54 5.65 -22.43 -3.18
N SER A 55 6.88 -21.92 -3.04
CA SER A 55 7.76 -22.27 -1.93
C SER A 55 7.15 -21.88 -0.58
N GLY A 56 6.54 -20.69 -0.52
CA GLY A 56 5.85 -20.21 0.67
C GLY A 56 4.70 -21.08 1.10
N ILE A 57 3.83 -21.50 0.18
CA ILE A 57 2.70 -22.40 0.46
C ILE A 57 3.19 -23.75 0.99
N GLN A 58 4.22 -24.33 0.36
CA GLN A 58 4.81 -25.59 0.81
C GLN A 58 5.36 -25.48 2.24
N THR A 59 6.06 -24.39 2.53
CA THR A 59 6.62 -24.12 3.86
C THR A 59 5.51 -24.00 4.92
N VAL A 60 4.50 -23.14 4.71
CA VAL A 60 3.47 -22.94 5.74
C VAL A 60 2.57 -24.14 5.97
N ILE A 61 2.31 -24.97 4.97
CA ILE A 61 1.57 -26.24 5.14
C ILE A 61 2.38 -27.22 6.00
N ALA A 62 3.69 -27.34 5.73
CA ALA A 62 4.59 -28.20 6.50
C ALA A 62 4.71 -27.71 7.95
N ASP A 63 4.94 -26.41 8.17
CA ASP A 63 5.11 -25.81 9.50
C ASP A 63 3.83 -25.86 10.33
N ALA A 64 2.67 -25.68 9.70
CA ALA A 64 1.37 -25.81 10.37
C ALA A 64 1.00 -27.28 10.65
N ALA A 65 1.68 -28.25 10.05
CA ALA A 65 1.39 -29.69 10.14
C ALA A 65 -0.07 -30.03 9.83
N ILE A 66 -0.66 -29.39 8.81
CA ILE A 66 -2.05 -29.57 8.37
C ILE A 66 -2.12 -30.33 7.05
N SER A 67 -3.29 -30.93 6.78
CA SER A 67 -3.58 -31.42 5.44
C SER A 67 -3.87 -30.27 4.48
N PRO A 68 -3.37 -30.28 3.22
CA PRO A 68 -3.77 -29.30 2.20
C PRO A 68 -5.29 -29.18 2.02
N THR A 69 -6.06 -30.26 2.33
CA THR A 69 -7.53 -30.28 2.25
C THR A 69 -8.22 -29.41 3.31
N GLU A 70 -7.49 -28.94 4.32
CA GLU A 70 -8.03 -28.05 5.34
C GLU A 70 -8.07 -26.58 4.90
N ILE A 71 -7.43 -26.23 3.77
CA ILE A 71 -7.48 -24.88 3.19
C ILE A 71 -8.84 -24.67 2.53
N ALA A 72 -9.64 -23.78 3.09
CA ALA A 72 -11.01 -23.50 2.66
C ALA A 72 -11.10 -22.42 1.58
N ALA A 73 -10.18 -21.45 1.57
CA ALA A 73 -10.09 -20.41 0.54
C ALA A 73 -8.70 -19.77 0.52
N ILE A 74 -8.39 -19.10 -0.58
CA ILE A 74 -7.12 -18.38 -0.86
C ILE A 74 -7.44 -16.91 -1.11
N GLY A 75 -6.63 -16.01 -0.54
CA GLY A 75 -6.68 -14.56 -0.84
C GLY A 75 -5.31 -14.03 -1.24
N ILE A 76 -5.32 -13.04 -2.12
CA ILE A 76 -4.12 -12.42 -2.67
C ILE A 76 -4.10 -10.93 -2.34
N SER A 77 -3.00 -10.49 -1.74
CA SER A 77 -2.52 -9.12 -1.67
C SER A 77 -1.37 -8.95 -2.65
N GLY A 78 -1.32 -7.87 -3.39
CA GLY A 78 -0.22 -7.61 -4.32
C GLY A 78 0.24 -6.16 -4.30
N GLN A 79 1.53 -5.94 -4.58
CA GLN A 79 2.06 -4.59 -4.79
C GLN A 79 1.24 -3.86 -5.85
N GLN A 80 0.83 -2.63 -5.56
CA GLN A 80 -0.08 -1.87 -6.41
C GLN A 80 0.60 -1.39 -7.71
N HIS A 81 -0.24 -1.06 -8.70
CA HIS A 81 0.11 -0.29 -9.90
C HIS A 81 1.09 -0.95 -10.88
N GLY A 82 1.61 -2.13 -10.58
CA GLY A 82 2.46 -2.87 -11.52
C GLY A 82 1.69 -3.22 -12.80
N LEU A 83 2.40 -3.29 -13.95
CA LEU A 83 1.81 -3.64 -15.23
C LEU A 83 2.32 -5.00 -15.71
N VAL A 84 1.43 -6.00 -15.75
CA VAL A 84 1.68 -7.32 -16.34
C VAL A 84 0.91 -7.44 -17.64
N LEU A 85 1.57 -7.88 -18.71
CA LEU A 85 1.02 -7.93 -20.07
C LEU A 85 1.11 -9.34 -20.63
N LEU A 86 -0.03 -9.88 -21.09
CA LEU A 86 -0.10 -11.17 -21.78
C LEU A 86 -0.57 -11.01 -23.22
N ASP A 87 -0.08 -11.90 -24.10
CA ASP A 87 -0.56 -12.03 -25.47
C ASP A 87 -1.81 -12.92 -25.58
N GLU A 88 -2.30 -13.17 -26.78
CA GLU A 88 -3.51 -13.98 -27.06
C GLU A 88 -3.36 -15.47 -26.65
N HIS A 89 -2.13 -15.93 -26.46
CA HIS A 89 -1.80 -17.30 -26.04
C HIS A 89 -1.43 -17.38 -24.54
N ASP A 90 -1.69 -16.31 -23.77
CA ASP A 90 -1.35 -16.17 -22.37
C ASP A 90 0.16 -16.20 -22.07
N ASN A 91 1.00 -15.92 -23.06
CA ASN A 91 2.43 -15.76 -22.84
C ASN A 91 2.73 -14.37 -22.29
N LEU A 92 3.60 -14.31 -21.28
CA LEU A 92 4.13 -13.05 -20.77
C LEU A 92 4.89 -12.31 -21.88
N ILE A 93 4.50 -11.07 -22.18
CA ILE A 93 5.11 -10.26 -23.22
C ILE A 93 6.46 -9.69 -22.78
N ARG A 94 6.55 -9.26 -21.51
CA ARG A 94 7.74 -8.63 -20.93
C ARG A 94 7.73 -8.70 -19.40
N PRO A 95 8.85 -8.43 -18.69
CA PRO A 95 8.85 -8.23 -17.26
C PRO A 95 7.87 -7.13 -16.84
N ALA A 96 7.25 -7.27 -15.67
CA ALA A 96 6.30 -6.31 -15.15
C ALA A 96 7.02 -5.02 -14.70
N LYS A 97 6.60 -3.87 -15.22
CA LYS A 97 7.02 -2.56 -14.69
C LYS A 97 6.29 -2.29 -13.38
N LEU A 98 7.03 -1.86 -12.36
CA LEU A 98 6.52 -1.71 -11.01
C LEU A 98 6.11 -0.26 -10.69
N TRP A 99 5.43 -0.08 -9.57
CA TRP A 99 4.98 1.23 -9.07
C TRP A 99 6.12 2.24 -8.85
N CYS A 100 7.32 1.76 -8.50
CA CYS A 100 8.53 2.55 -8.27
C CYS A 100 9.37 2.79 -9.54
N ASP A 101 8.90 2.34 -10.72
CA ASP A 101 9.52 2.66 -12.00
C ASP A 101 9.28 4.13 -12.37
N THR A 102 10.34 4.88 -12.59
CA THR A 102 10.31 6.31 -12.91
C THR A 102 10.78 6.64 -14.32
N GLU A 103 11.14 5.64 -15.14
CA GLU A 103 11.45 5.86 -16.56
C GLU A 103 10.26 6.47 -17.32
N THR A 104 9.05 6.26 -16.81
CA THR A 104 7.76 6.56 -17.44
C THR A 104 7.27 7.99 -17.20
N VAL A 105 8.08 8.84 -16.55
CA VAL A 105 7.70 10.24 -16.24
C VAL A 105 7.44 11.07 -17.51
N PRO A 106 8.27 11.03 -18.57
CA PRO A 106 8.07 11.86 -19.77
C PRO A 106 6.74 11.56 -20.47
N GLU A 107 6.41 10.28 -20.65
CA GLU A 107 5.20 9.83 -21.35
C GLU A 107 3.94 10.24 -20.60
N LEU A 108 3.94 10.05 -19.28
CA LEU A 108 2.81 10.46 -18.45
C LEU A 108 2.62 11.99 -18.50
N THR A 109 3.69 12.75 -18.38
CA THR A 109 3.63 14.23 -18.41
C THR A 109 3.06 14.71 -19.73
N ALA A 110 3.53 14.16 -20.85
CA ALA A 110 3.05 14.51 -22.19
C ALA A 110 1.57 14.12 -22.37
N PHE A 111 1.18 12.93 -21.91
CA PHE A 111 -0.21 12.47 -21.97
C PHE A 111 -1.14 13.37 -21.19
N LEU A 112 -0.83 13.69 -19.93
CA LEU A 112 -1.67 14.54 -19.07
C LEU A 112 -1.82 15.94 -19.64
N ALA A 113 -0.73 16.53 -20.17
CA ALA A 113 -0.79 17.86 -20.80
C ALA A 113 -1.71 17.85 -22.03
N ARG A 114 -1.57 16.87 -22.91
CA ARG A 114 -2.42 16.70 -24.09
C ARG A 114 -3.88 16.46 -23.70
N PHE A 115 -4.14 15.48 -22.81
CA PHE A 115 -5.48 15.09 -22.39
C PHE A 115 -6.23 16.29 -21.78
N ASN A 116 -5.60 17.02 -20.86
CA ASN A 116 -6.23 18.15 -20.20
C ASN A 116 -6.55 19.28 -21.18
N ALA A 117 -5.68 19.51 -22.17
CA ALA A 117 -5.92 20.51 -23.22
C ALA A 117 -7.07 20.10 -24.16
N GLU A 118 -7.12 18.86 -24.59
CA GLU A 118 -8.15 18.34 -25.51
C GLU A 118 -9.54 18.25 -24.82
N ARG A 119 -9.58 17.92 -23.53
CA ARG A 119 -10.85 17.76 -22.78
C ARG A 119 -11.32 19.05 -22.11
N GLY A 120 -10.47 20.07 -22.01
CA GLY A 120 -10.78 21.32 -21.29
C GLY A 120 -10.96 21.14 -19.79
N ALA A 121 -10.55 19.99 -19.24
CA ALA A 121 -10.64 19.65 -17.84
C ALA A 121 -9.51 18.70 -17.45
N PRO A 122 -9.00 18.77 -16.19
CA PRO A 122 -7.96 17.87 -15.72
C PRO A 122 -8.47 16.43 -15.56
N VAL A 123 -7.55 15.46 -15.75
CA VAL A 123 -7.87 14.03 -15.81
C VAL A 123 -8.62 13.53 -14.56
N HIS A 124 -8.38 14.10 -13.40
CA HIS A 124 -9.05 13.69 -12.15
C HIS A 124 -10.57 13.94 -12.15
N HIS A 125 -11.09 14.78 -13.04
CA HIS A 125 -12.54 14.91 -13.24
C HIS A 125 -13.16 13.66 -13.87
N PHE A 126 -12.36 12.82 -14.53
CA PHE A 126 -12.79 11.60 -15.22
C PHE A 126 -12.41 10.31 -14.47
N THR A 127 -11.55 10.43 -13.48
CA THR A 127 -11.06 9.28 -12.69
C THR A 127 -11.35 9.39 -11.20
N GLY A 128 -11.68 10.59 -10.70
CA GLY A 128 -11.87 10.85 -9.28
C GLY A 128 -10.58 11.00 -8.47
N ILE A 129 -9.41 10.79 -9.10
CA ILE A 129 -8.10 10.85 -8.44
C ILE A 129 -7.03 11.45 -9.37
N HIS A 130 -6.01 12.05 -8.76
CA HIS A 130 -4.81 12.48 -9.48
C HIS A 130 -3.96 11.26 -9.89
N ILE A 131 -3.30 11.35 -11.05
CA ILE A 131 -2.49 10.24 -11.58
C ILE A 131 -1.01 10.54 -11.41
N PRO A 132 -0.35 10.00 -10.36
CA PRO A 132 1.10 10.08 -10.21
C PRO A 132 1.83 9.07 -11.12
N VAL A 133 3.14 9.25 -11.29
CA VAL A 133 3.98 8.34 -12.08
C VAL A 133 3.94 6.89 -11.59
N ALA A 134 3.58 6.66 -10.33
CA ALA A 134 3.44 5.32 -9.77
C ALA A 134 2.34 4.49 -10.46
N PHE A 135 1.30 5.12 -11.02
CA PHE A 135 0.14 4.43 -11.57
C PHE A 135 0.44 3.67 -12.86
N THR A 136 -0.39 2.68 -13.15
CA THR A 136 -0.24 1.74 -14.27
C THR A 136 -0.27 2.43 -15.62
N LEU A 137 -1.05 3.51 -15.75
CA LEU A 137 -1.13 4.33 -16.97
C LEU A 137 0.26 4.75 -17.47
N ALA A 138 1.12 5.24 -16.59
CA ALA A 138 2.47 5.68 -16.97
C ALA A 138 3.27 4.54 -17.62
N LYS A 139 3.15 3.30 -17.10
CA LYS A 139 3.85 2.11 -17.59
C LYS A 139 3.33 1.70 -18.98
N LEU A 140 2.01 1.75 -19.17
CA LEU A 140 1.40 1.41 -20.46
C LEU A 140 1.80 2.41 -21.55
N LEU A 141 1.80 3.71 -21.24
CA LEU A 141 2.23 4.76 -22.16
C LEU A 141 3.70 4.59 -22.56
N TRP A 142 4.55 4.21 -21.62
CA TRP A 142 5.96 3.93 -21.88
C TRP A 142 6.11 2.72 -22.83
N VAL A 143 5.38 1.63 -22.58
CA VAL A 143 5.40 0.44 -23.47
C VAL A 143 4.90 0.81 -24.86
N GLN A 144 3.85 1.63 -24.98
CA GLN A 144 3.33 2.10 -26.26
C GLN A 144 4.38 2.88 -27.05
N ALA A 145 5.15 3.74 -26.38
CA ALA A 145 6.14 4.61 -27.01
C ALA A 145 7.45 3.88 -27.35
N HIS A 146 7.95 3.03 -26.45
CA HIS A 146 9.30 2.44 -26.55
C HIS A 146 9.31 0.99 -27.01
N GLU A 147 8.20 0.26 -26.85
CA GLU A 147 8.06 -1.15 -27.24
C GLU A 147 6.79 -1.37 -28.10
N PRO A 148 6.65 -0.72 -29.27
CA PRO A 148 5.41 -0.76 -30.06
C PRO A 148 5.04 -2.18 -30.55
N GLU A 149 6.02 -3.07 -30.75
CA GLU A 149 5.75 -4.47 -31.07
C GLU A 149 5.14 -5.21 -29.88
N SER A 150 5.68 -4.99 -28.66
CA SER A 150 5.11 -5.53 -27.42
C SER A 150 3.69 -5.01 -27.21
N TYR A 151 3.47 -3.71 -27.41
CA TYR A 151 2.16 -3.08 -27.27
C TYR A 151 1.09 -3.68 -28.19
N ARG A 152 1.44 -3.93 -29.46
CA ARG A 152 0.51 -4.54 -30.45
C ARG A 152 0.08 -5.95 -30.07
N ARG A 153 0.93 -6.70 -29.37
CA ARG A 153 0.66 -8.07 -28.92
C ARG A 153 -0.24 -8.16 -27.70
N ILE A 154 -0.51 -7.05 -27.00
CA ILE A 154 -1.29 -7.06 -25.77
C ILE A 154 -2.70 -7.57 -26.04
N ALA A 155 -3.06 -8.67 -25.40
CA ALA A 155 -4.43 -9.21 -25.34
C ALA A 155 -5.07 -9.00 -23.96
N LYS A 156 -4.28 -9.09 -22.87
CA LYS A 156 -4.73 -8.89 -21.48
C LYS A 156 -3.74 -8.03 -20.71
N LEU A 157 -4.29 -7.16 -19.83
CA LEU A 157 -3.53 -6.32 -18.92
C LEU A 157 -3.94 -6.64 -17.49
N PHE A 158 -2.96 -6.71 -16.59
CA PHE A 158 -3.20 -7.05 -15.18
C PHE A 158 -2.40 -6.14 -14.25
N LEU A 159 -2.96 -5.91 -13.09
CA LEU A 159 -2.20 -5.57 -11.89
C LEU A 159 -1.55 -6.83 -11.31
N PRO A 160 -0.53 -6.73 -10.45
CA PRO A 160 0.16 -7.91 -9.93
C PRO A 160 -0.75 -8.94 -9.26
N HIS A 161 -1.68 -8.52 -8.37
CA HIS A 161 -2.59 -9.45 -7.72
C HIS A 161 -3.59 -10.08 -8.70
N GLU A 162 -4.05 -9.32 -9.71
CA GLU A 162 -4.96 -9.81 -10.74
C GLU A 162 -4.30 -10.89 -11.60
N TYR A 163 -3.01 -10.69 -11.95
CA TYR A 163 -2.22 -11.71 -12.65
C TYR A 163 -2.10 -13.00 -11.83
N LEU A 164 -1.85 -12.88 -10.52
CA LEU A 164 -1.80 -14.04 -9.63
C LEU A 164 -3.14 -14.74 -9.53
N ASN A 165 -4.24 -13.99 -9.41
CA ASN A 165 -5.60 -14.54 -9.44
C ASN A 165 -5.88 -15.28 -10.76
N TYR A 166 -5.50 -14.66 -11.90
CA TYR A 166 -5.63 -15.28 -13.21
C TYR A 166 -4.81 -16.57 -13.32
N TRP A 167 -3.56 -16.57 -12.86
CA TRP A 167 -2.73 -17.77 -12.84
C TRP A 167 -3.34 -18.90 -11.98
N LEU A 168 -3.94 -18.55 -10.85
CA LEU A 168 -4.59 -19.52 -9.97
C LEU A 168 -5.87 -20.10 -10.58
N THR A 169 -6.68 -19.29 -11.22
CA THR A 169 -8.08 -19.60 -11.55
C THR A 169 -8.36 -19.78 -13.04
N GLY A 170 -7.58 -19.12 -13.90
CA GLY A 170 -7.86 -18.96 -15.34
C GLY A 170 -8.96 -17.93 -15.64
N HIS A 171 -9.48 -17.21 -14.62
CA HIS A 171 -10.52 -16.19 -14.81
C HIS A 171 -9.93 -14.79 -14.87
N TYR A 172 -10.28 -14.04 -15.92
CA TYR A 172 -9.85 -12.67 -16.13
C TYR A 172 -10.83 -11.69 -15.48
N CYS A 173 -10.43 -11.06 -14.39
CA CYS A 173 -11.25 -10.08 -13.66
C CYS A 173 -10.36 -9.09 -12.90
N ALA A 174 -10.96 -7.96 -12.52
CA ALA A 174 -10.37 -6.92 -11.65
C ALA A 174 -11.37 -6.53 -10.56
N GLU A 175 -10.87 -6.08 -9.40
CA GLU A 175 -11.70 -5.53 -8.34
C GLU A 175 -11.50 -4.01 -8.21
N TYR A 176 -12.47 -3.29 -7.65
CA TYR A 176 -12.52 -1.84 -7.65
C TYR A 176 -11.37 -1.17 -6.90
N GLY A 177 -10.87 -1.77 -5.81
CA GLY A 177 -9.86 -1.17 -4.94
C GLY A 177 -8.56 -0.93 -5.68
N ASP A 178 -7.93 -1.99 -6.21
CA ASP A 178 -6.66 -1.86 -6.93
C ASP A 178 -6.85 -1.29 -8.34
N ALA A 179 -7.98 -1.58 -9.02
CA ALA A 179 -8.34 -0.97 -10.30
C ALA A 179 -8.31 0.57 -10.24
N SER A 180 -8.64 1.16 -9.08
CA SER A 180 -8.55 2.61 -8.82
C SER A 180 -7.16 3.17 -9.07
N GLY A 181 -6.10 2.36 -8.88
CA GLY A 181 -4.70 2.74 -9.10
C GLY A 181 -4.20 2.58 -10.53
N THR A 182 -5.04 2.19 -11.48
CA THR A 182 -4.64 2.04 -12.89
C THR A 182 -4.40 3.37 -13.60
N GLY A 183 -5.14 4.42 -13.22
CA GLY A 183 -5.15 5.72 -13.88
C GLY A 183 -6.18 5.84 -15.01
N TRP A 184 -6.92 4.77 -15.30
CA TRP A 184 -8.05 4.76 -16.26
C TRP A 184 -9.35 4.21 -15.66
N PHE A 185 -9.45 4.21 -14.32
CA PHE A 185 -10.65 3.81 -13.58
C PHE A 185 -11.36 5.05 -13.02
N ASP A 186 -12.68 5.10 -13.15
CA ASP A 186 -13.55 6.12 -12.58
C ASP A 186 -14.01 5.66 -11.19
N THR A 187 -13.38 6.22 -10.15
CA THR A 187 -13.66 5.86 -8.76
C THR A 187 -15.00 6.34 -8.25
N PHE A 188 -15.63 7.34 -8.92
CA PHE A 188 -16.97 7.81 -8.59
C PHE A 188 -18.03 6.79 -9.00
N ASN A 189 -17.93 6.29 -10.25
CA ASN A 189 -18.92 5.42 -10.86
C ASN A 189 -18.51 3.94 -10.84
N ARG A 190 -17.33 3.61 -10.29
CA ARG A 190 -16.79 2.25 -10.21
C ARG A 190 -16.79 1.52 -11.55
N ARG A 191 -16.22 2.16 -12.56
CA ARG A 191 -16.12 1.64 -13.93
C ARG A 191 -14.82 2.09 -14.61
N TRP A 192 -14.49 1.47 -15.70
CA TRP A 192 -13.41 1.96 -16.56
C TRP A 192 -13.82 3.32 -17.16
N SER A 193 -12.96 4.33 -17.05
CA SER A 193 -13.18 5.67 -17.61
C SER A 193 -12.96 5.62 -19.11
N LYS A 194 -14.08 5.59 -19.85
CA LYS A 194 -14.04 5.53 -21.30
C LYS A 194 -13.28 6.71 -21.91
N GLU A 195 -13.42 7.88 -21.32
CA GLU A 195 -12.76 9.11 -21.75
C GLU A 195 -11.25 9.02 -21.69
N VAL A 196 -10.69 8.41 -20.62
CA VAL A 196 -9.25 8.21 -20.45
C VAL A 196 -8.78 7.05 -21.31
N VAL A 197 -9.50 5.94 -21.34
CA VAL A 197 -9.17 4.76 -22.14
C VAL A 197 -9.10 5.12 -23.63
N ASP A 198 -10.10 5.83 -24.17
CA ASP A 198 -10.14 6.24 -25.56
C ASP A 198 -8.97 7.21 -25.94
N ALA A 199 -8.53 8.02 -24.96
CA ALA A 199 -7.40 8.93 -25.19
C ALA A 199 -6.05 8.21 -25.22
N ILE A 200 -5.96 7.00 -24.63
CA ILE A 200 -4.78 6.12 -24.73
C ILE A 200 -4.85 5.35 -26.06
N ASP A 201 -5.91 4.57 -26.23
CA ASP A 201 -6.18 3.73 -27.40
C ASP A 201 -7.66 3.30 -27.36
N PRO A 202 -8.49 3.63 -28.36
CA PRO A 202 -9.89 3.19 -28.41
C PRO A 202 -10.09 1.67 -28.36
N ALA A 203 -9.10 0.88 -28.75
CA ALA A 203 -9.15 -0.57 -28.68
C ALA A 203 -8.86 -1.14 -27.30
N LEU A 204 -8.34 -0.33 -26.38
CA LEU A 204 -7.91 -0.77 -25.05
C LEU A 204 -9.08 -1.24 -24.18
N LEU A 205 -10.26 -0.61 -24.27
CA LEU A 205 -11.42 -0.96 -23.46
C LEU A 205 -11.82 -2.44 -23.59
N ALA A 206 -11.72 -2.99 -24.80
CA ALA A 206 -12.04 -4.39 -25.06
C ALA A 206 -11.00 -5.38 -24.48
N LYS A 207 -9.85 -4.88 -24.03
CA LYS A 207 -8.76 -5.66 -23.44
C LYS A 207 -8.71 -5.55 -21.92
N LEU A 208 -9.54 -4.69 -21.33
CA LEU A 208 -9.61 -4.55 -19.87
C LEU A 208 -10.48 -5.65 -19.25
N PRO A 209 -10.16 -6.12 -18.02
CA PRO A 209 -10.91 -7.17 -17.36
C PRO A 209 -12.33 -6.72 -16.98
N PRO A 210 -13.31 -7.64 -16.91
CA PRO A 210 -14.55 -7.41 -16.23
C PRO A 210 -14.32 -7.06 -14.76
N LEU A 211 -15.08 -6.13 -14.23
CA LEU A 211 -15.02 -5.69 -12.83
C LEU A 211 -15.89 -6.57 -11.94
N ILE A 212 -15.40 -6.93 -10.77
CA ILE A 212 -16.12 -7.71 -9.76
C ILE A 212 -16.17 -6.96 -8.43
N GLU A 213 -17.17 -7.29 -7.60
CA GLU A 213 -17.28 -6.79 -6.23
C GLU A 213 -16.27 -7.47 -5.31
N ALA A 214 -15.82 -6.76 -4.27
CA ALA A 214 -14.78 -7.23 -3.35
C ALA A 214 -15.12 -8.56 -2.61
N HIS A 215 -16.40 -8.86 -2.42
CA HIS A 215 -16.86 -10.11 -1.79
C HIS A 215 -16.95 -11.29 -2.76
N GLN A 216 -16.88 -11.04 -4.06
CA GLN A 216 -16.99 -12.08 -5.08
C GLN A 216 -15.68 -12.84 -5.25
N PRO A 217 -15.72 -14.10 -5.67
CA PRO A 217 -14.52 -14.83 -6.02
C PRO A 217 -13.94 -14.34 -7.34
N ALA A 218 -12.62 -14.23 -7.43
CA ALA A 218 -11.92 -14.15 -8.71
C ALA A 218 -12.06 -15.45 -9.52
N GLY A 219 -12.39 -16.54 -8.85
CA GLY A 219 -12.62 -17.86 -9.42
C GLY A 219 -12.33 -18.96 -8.43
N PHE A 220 -12.06 -20.16 -8.97
CA PHE A 220 -11.73 -21.34 -8.18
C PHE A 220 -10.39 -21.90 -8.66
N LEU A 221 -9.60 -22.44 -7.72
CA LEU A 221 -8.28 -22.96 -8.02
C LEU A 221 -8.35 -24.02 -9.14
N SER A 222 -7.67 -23.75 -10.24
CA SER A 222 -7.65 -24.60 -11.43
C SER A 222 -6.91 -25.93 -11.17
N ALA A 223 -7.17 -26.95 -11.97
CA ALA A 223 -6.48 -28.25 -11.87
C ALA A 223 -4.96 -28.11 -12.04
N SER A 224 -4.51 -27.25 -12.97
CA SER A 224 -3.09 -27.01 -13.23
C SER A 224 -2.38 -26.35 -12.05
N SER A 225 -2.94 -25.28 -11.52
CA SER A 225 -2.37 -24.57 -10.38
C SER A 225 -2.45 -25.40 -9.09
N ALA A 226 -3.52 -26.13 -8.88
CA ALA A 226 -3.68 -27.07 -7.77
C ALA A 226 -2.55 -28.11 -7.76
N ALA A 227 -2.26 -28.73 -8.91
CA ALA A 227 -1.18 -29.71 -9.04
C ALA A 227 0.21 -29.10 -8.75
N ILE A 228 0.47 -27.87 -9.20
CA ILE A 228 1.74 -27.15 -8.96
C ILE A 228 1.92 -26.80 -7.49
N LEU A 229 0.83 -26.38 -6.82
CA LEU A 229 0.85 -25.92 -5.43
C LEU A 229 0.69 -27.06 -4.39
N GLY A 230 0.26 -28.23 -4.81
CA GLY A 230 -0.06 -29.35 -3.91
C GLY A 230 -1.35 -29.11 -3.10
N LEU A 231 -2.28 -28.33 -3.64
CA LEU A 231 -3.57 -27.99 -3.03
C LEU A 231 -4.72 -28.71 -3.75
N PRO A 232 -5.88 -28.91 -3.11
CA PRO A 232 -7.07 -29.42 -3.80
C PRO A 232 -7.57 -28.43 -4.87
N GLN A 233 -7.99 -28.97 -6.02
CA GLN A 233 -8.70 -28.19 -7.04
C GLN A 233 -10.04 -27.66 -6.49
N GLY A 234 -10.48 -26.51 -6.98
CA GLY A 234 -11.81 -25.98 -6.68
C GLY A 234 -11.89 -25.16 -5.39
N ILE A 235 -10.75 -24.90 -4.71
CA ILE A 235 -10.70 -23.95 -3.59
C ILE A 235 -11.07 -22.57 -4.10
N PRO A 236 -12.00 -21.81 -3.44
CA PRO A 236 -12.30 -20.44 -3.80
C PRO A 236 -11.07 -19.53 -3.69
N VAL A 237 -10.87 -18.66 -4.66
CA VAL A 237 -9.88 -17.58 -4.64
C VAL A 237 -10.66 -16.27 -4.57
N SER A 238 -10.45 -15.47 -3.52
CA SER A 238 -11.16 -14.18 -3.36
C SER A 238 -10.73 -13.18 -4.41
N SER A 239 -11.46 -12.06 -4.52
CA SER A 239 -11.12 -10.98 -5.45
C SER A 239 -9.67 -10.48 -5.30
N GLY A 240 -9.11 -10.60 -4.10
CA GLY A 240 -7.81 -10.03 -3.79
C GLY A 240 -7.85 -8.49 -3.72
N GLY A 241 -6.68 -7.88 -3.83
CA GLY A 241 -6.54 -6.42 -3.89
C GLY A 241 -5.11 -5.95 -3.74
N GLY A 242 -4.91 -4.64 -3.84
CA GLY A 242 -3.64 -3.98 -3.60
C GLY A 242 -3.19 -4.10 -2.14
N ASP A 243 -1.89 -4.03 -1.90
CA ASP A 243 -1.27 -4.22 -0.59
C ASP A 243 -1.80 -3.27 0.50
N ASN A 244 -2.11 -2.01 0.15
CA ASN A 244 -2.70 -1.07 1.11
C ASN A 244 -4.17 -1.42 1.43
N MET A 245 -4.96 -1.88 0.45
CA MET A 245 -6.34 -2.33 0.63
C MET A 245 -6.40 -3.58 1.51
N MET A 246 -5.53 -4.55 1.24
CA MET A 246 -5.42 -5.75 2.07
C MET A 246 -4.89 -5.44 3.46
N SER A 247 -3.92 -4.53 3.59
CA SER A 247 -3.43 -4.06 4.89
C SER A 247 -4.51 -3.35 5.70
N ALA A 248 -5.44 -2.63 5.05
CA ALA A 248 -6.60 -2.05 5.72
C ALA A 248 -7.47 -3.15 6.34
N ILE A 249 -7.77 -4.20 5.60
CA ILE A 249 -8.52 -5.37 6.11
C ILE A 249 -7.75 -6.03 7.26
N GLY A 250 -6.45 -6.31 7.05
CA GLY A 250 -5.62 -6.99 8.05
C GLY A 250 -5.34 -6.19 9.32
N THR A 251 -5.51 -4.89 9.29
CA THR A 251 -5.48 -4.04 10.48
C THR A 251 -6.86 -3.73 11.05
N GLY A 252 -7.95 -4.25 10.44
CA GLY A 252 -9.32 -3.95 10.84
C GLY A 252 -9.77 -2.52 10.52
N ASN A 253 -9.09 -1.82 9.62
CA ASN A 253 -9.46 -0.49 9.14
C ASN A 253 -10.49 -0.61 8.01
N ILE A 254 -11.69 -1.00 8.34
CA ILE A 254 -12.83 -1.25 7.44
C ILE A 254 -14.09 -0.49 7.86
N GLU A 255 -13.96 0.36 8.86
CA GLU A 255 -14.99 1.26 9.38
C GLU A 255 -14.36 2.64 9.65
N PRO A 256 -15.15 3.73 9.66
CA PRO A 256 -14.67 5.06 10.04
C PRO A 256 -14.04 5.11 11.44
N GLY A 257 -13.16 6.07 11.69
CA GLY A 257 -12.51 6.29 12.98
C GLY A 257 -11.13 5.65 13.13
N ILE A 258 -10.75 4.77 12.21
CA ILE A 258 -9.46 4.09 12.20
C ILE A 258 -8.58 4.65 11.08
N LEU A 259 -7.36 5.08 11.43
CA LEU A 259 -6.31 5.39 10.47
C LEU A 259 -5.22 4.32 10.54
N THR A 260 -4.85 3.75 9.41
CA THR A 260 -3.63 2.92 9.33
C THR A 260 -2.46 3.77 8.85
N MET A 261 -1.33 3.69 9.55
CA MET A 261 -0.08 4.36 9.21
C MET A 261 1.01 3.31 9.00
N SER A 262 1.49 3.19 7.78
CA SER A 262 2.60 2.29 7.44
C SER A 262 3.94 3.01 7.56
N LEU A 263 4.82 2.48 8.40
CA LEU A 263 6.17 2.97 8.65
C LEU A 263 7.19 2.04 7.98
N GLY A 264 7.17 2.00 6.67
CA GLY A 264 8.12 1.27 5.81
C GLY A 264 9.26 2.15 5.31
N THR A 265 9.95 1.75 4.24
CA THR A 265 10.93 2.57 3.49
C THR A 265 10.32 3.89 3.07
N SER A 266 9.12 3.83 2.51
CA SER A 266 8.16 4.93 2.35
C SER A 266 7.03 4.76 3.36
N GLY A 267 6.12 5.73 3.44
CA GLY A 267 4.97 5.65 4.33
C GLY A 267 3.67 5.86 3.59
N THR A 268 2.62 5.21 4.06
CA THR A 268 1.25 5.45 3.63
C THR A 268 0.35 5.67 4.83
N LEU A 269 -0.60 6.57 4.67
CA LEU A 269 -1.71 6.77 5.60
C LEU A 269 -2.98 6.49 4.83
N PHE A 270 -3.84 5.64 5.35
CA PHE A 270 -5.11 5.32 4.72
C PHE A 270 -6.20 5.02 5.75
N THR A 271 -7.43 5.26 5.36
CA THR A 271 -8.60 5.06 6.21
C THR A 271 -9.78 4.60 5.39
N HIS A 272 -10.70 3.88 6.02
CA HIS A 272 -11.95 3.52 5.37
C HIS A 272 -12.92 4.71 5.39
N ALA A 273 -13.60 4.94 4.27
CA ALA A 273 -14.68 5.88 4.13
C ALA A 273 -15.91 5.21 3.47
N PRO A 274 -17.12 5.34 4.04
CA PRO A 274 -18.33 4.72 3.48
C PRO A 274 -18.77 5.39 2.18
N GLN A 275 -18.33 6.63 1.95
CA GLN A 275 -18.61 7.43 0.76
C GLN A 275 -17.30 8.04 0.24
N GLN A 276 -17.27 8.36 -1.04
CA GLN A 276 -16.14 9.08 -1.61
C GLN A 276 -16.02 10.45 -0.95
N ILE A 277 -14.79 10.79 -0.57
CA ILE A 277 -14.50 12.10 0.03
C ILE A 277 -14.17 13.12 -1.05
N GLU A 278 -14.52 14.37 -0.79
CA GLU A 278 -14.06 15.50 -1.61
C GLU A 278 -12.58 15.75 -1.33
N THR A 279 -11.73 15.54 -2.33
CA THR A 279 -10.27 15.68 -2.19
C THR A 279 -9.75 17.05 -2.62
N GLN A 280 -10.59 17.91 -3.19
CA GLN A 280 -10.23 19.29 -3.43
C GLN A 280 -10.30 20.09 -2.11
N PRO A 281 -9.30 20.84 -1.69
CA PRO A 281 -8.09 21.26 -2.40
C PRO A 281 -6.82 20.41 -2.13
N HIS A 282 -6.93 19.15 -1.74
CA HIS A 282 -5.80 18.29 -1.33
C HIS A 282 -5.46 17.23 -2.39
N PRO A 283 -4.71 17.59 -3.45
CA PRO A 283 -4.35 16.68 -4.53
C PRO A 283 -3.41 15.53 -4.10
N ASP A 284 -2.86 15.59 -2.89
CA ASP A 284 -2.03 14.54 -2.31
C ASP A 284 -2.84 13.32 -1.83
N ILE A 285 -4.19 13.45 -1.74
CA ILE A 285 -5.07 12.34 -1.39
C ILE A 285 -5.52 11.61 -2.65
N ASN A 286 -5.29 10.30 -2.67
CA ASN A 286 -5.89 9.39 -3.64
C ASN A 286 -7.13 8.74 -3.02
N ALA A 287 -8.32 9.08 -3.52
CA ALA A 287 -9.59 8.52 -3.05
C ALA A 287 -9.88 7.18 -3.76
N PHE A 288 -9.08 6.16 -3.47
CA PHE A 288 -9.27 4.80 -3.99
C PHE A 288 -10.61 4.20 -3.53
N CYS A 289 -11.14 3.26 -4.29
CA CYS A 289 -12.11 2.31 -3.77
C CYS A 289 -11.43 1.36 -2.77
N SER A 290 -12.20 0.78 -1.88
CA SER A 290 -11.71 -0.21 -0.91
C SER A 290 -12.03 -1.63 -1.37
N SER A 291 -11.12 -2.57 -1.15
CA SER A 291 -11.38 -4.00 -1.35
C SER A 291 -12.19 -4.65 -0.20
N SER A 292 -12.80 -3.82 0.66
CA SER A 292 -13.78 -4.22 1.68
C SER A 292 -15.17 -3.62 1.46
N GLY A 293 -15.36 -2.92 0.33
CA GLY A 293 -16.52 -2.04 0.07
C GLY A 293 -16.25 -0.60 0.53
N GLY A 294 -16.97 0.37 -0.03
CA GLY A 294 -16.71 1.79 0.21
C GLY A 294 -15.45 2.30 -0.47
N TRP A 295 -14.75 3.26 0.17
CA TRP A 295 -13.53 3.90 -0.32
C TRP A 295 -12.39 3.80 0.69
N LEU A 296 -11.17 3.93 0.19
CA LEU A 296 -9.93 3.94 0.98
C LEU A 296 -9.09 5.16 0.57
N PRO A 297 -9.46 6.38 1.02
CA PRO A 297 -8.59 7.53 0.83
C PRO A 297 -7.20 7.27 1.41
N LEU A 298 -6.18 7.57 0.61
CA LEU A 298 -4.79 7.26 0.89
C LEU A 298 -3.89 8.46 0.58
N VAL A 299 -2.96 8.73 1.50
CA VAL A 299 -1.83 9.65 1.31
C VAL A 299 -0.54 8.85 1.37
N SER A 300 0.33 9.05 0.39
CA SER A 300 1.65 8.43 0.37
C SER A 300 2.76 9.44 0.60
N THR A 301 3.84 9.02 1.28
CA THR A 301 5.03 9.83 1.48
C THR A 301 6.31 9.03 1.28
N MET A 302 7.39 9.71 0.97
CA MET A 302 8.73 9.14 0.81
C MET A 302 9.57 9.43 2.05
N ASN A 303 10.73 8.77 2.15
CA ASN A 303 11.71 9.05 3.18
C ASN A 303 11.15 8.89 4.61
N VAL A 304 10.80 7.67 4.95
CA VAL A 304 10.37 7.28 6.30
C VAL A 304 11.47 6.48 6.97
N THR A 305 11.45 5.16 7.00
CA THR A 305 12.54 4.40 7.66
C THR A 305 13.85 4.47 6.91
N ASN A 306 13.85 4.59 5.57
CA ASN A 306 15.10 4.75 4.80
C ASN A 306 15.85 6.03 5.18
N ALA A 307 15.15 7.15 5.38
CA ALA A 307 15.81 8.37 5.82
C ALA A 307 16.38 8.23 7.23
N ILE A 308 15.61 7.70 8.17
CA ILE A 308 16.07 7.46 9.54
C ILE A 308 17.27 6.49 9.56
N ASN A 309 17.22 5.43 8.76
CA ASN A 309 18.34 4.49 8.64
C ASN A 309 19.59 5.15 8.05
N ALA A 310 19.45 6.00 7.02
CA ALA A 310 20.59 6.75 6.49
C ALA A 310 21.24 7.65 7.54
N PHE A 311 20.45 8.36 8.36
CA PHE A 311 21.00 9.15 9.49
C PHE A 311 21.70 8.26 10.51
N ARG A 312 21.07 7.12 10.88
CA ARG A 312 21.60 6.17 11.85
C ARG A 312 22.93 5.57 11.38
N GLU A 313 22.98 5.16 10.11
CA GLU A 313 24.19 4.56 9.50
C GLU A 313 25.37 5.53 9.43
N VAL A 314 25.15 6.77 8.98
CA VAL A 314 26.20 7.81 8.95
C VAL A 314 26.73 8.13 10.34
N MET A 315 25.90 7.97 11.38
CA MET A 315 26.31 8.21 12.77
C MET A 315 26.83 6.96 13.48
N ASP A 316 26.94 5.81 12.82
CA ASP A 316 27.31 4.53 13.44
C ASP A 316 26.44 4.19 14.67
N ILE A 317 25.11 4.34 14.53
CA ILE A 317 24.15 3.96 15.57
C ILE A 317 23.55 2.60 15.20
N PRO A 318 23.84 1.52 15.96
CA PRO A 318 23.21 0.22 15.76
C PRO A 318 21.68 0.29 15.92
N LEU A 319 20.93 -0.54 15.18
CA LEU A 319 19.47 -0.57 15.31
C LEU A 319 19.00 -0.87 16.75
N ALA A 320 19.75 -1.72 17.46
CA ALA A 320 19.46 -2.05 18.86
C ALA A 320 19.56 -0.83 19.81
N GLU A 321 20.31 0.20 19.44
CA GLU A 321 20.50 1.41 20.24
C GLU A 321 19.58 2.56 19.81
N PHE A 322 18.76 2.35 18.79
CA PHE A 322 17.86 3.37 18.22
C PHE A 322 16.99 4.06 19.29
N GLU A 323 16.30 3.28 20.12
CA GLU A 323 15.42 3.82 21.16
C GLU A 323 16.21 4.53 22.27
N HIS A 324 17.41 4.06 22.60
CA HIS A 324 18.29 4.72 23.56
C HIS A 324 18.62 6.14 23.08
N TYR A 325 19.12 6.29 21.86
CA TYR A 325 19.45 7.61 21.30
C TYR A 325 18.24 8.51 21.13
N LEU A 326 17.10 7.96 20.69
CA LEU A 326 15.86 8.72 20.56
C LEU A 326 15.39 9.26 21.90
N ASN A 327 15.48 8.47 22.97
CA ASN A 327 15.07 8.87 24.32
C ASN A 327 16.11 9.73 25.06
N SER A 328 17.35 9.79 24.58
CA SER A 328 18.44 10.60 25.17
C SER A 328 18.41 12.08 24.73
N SER A 329 17.48 12.46 23.87
CA SER A 329 17.29 13.85 23.42
C SER A 329 15.90 14.33 23.83
N GLU A 330 15.80 15.61 24.16
CA GLU A 330 14.54 16.25 24.52
C GLU A 330 13.69 16.58 23.28
N PRO A 331 12.36 16.75 23.42
CA PRO A 331 11.48 17.23 22.34
C PRO A 331 12.02 18.48 21.65
N GLY A 332 12.01 18.45 20.33
CA GLY A 332 12.57 19.53 19.49
C GLY A 332 14.07 19.42 19.25
N ALA A 333 14.71 18.31 19.69
CA ALA A 333 16.09 17.97 19.37
C ALA A 333 17.10 19.12 19.61
N GLY A 334 16.95 19.84 20.74
CA GLY A 334 17.77 21.00 21.06
C GLY A 334 17.65 22.17 20.09
N GLY A 335 16.54 22.27 19.36
CA GLY A 335 16.26 23.33 18.37
C GLY A 335 16.60 22.96 16.93
N LEU A 336 17.06 21.73 16.65
CA LEU A 336 17.28 21.25 15.29
C LEU A 336 15.95 21.03 14.56
N LEU A 337 15.90 21.41 13.27
CA LEU A 337 14.83 21.07 12.34
C LEU A 337 15.43 20.25 11.21
N CYS A 338 14.92 19.04 11.01
CA CYS A 338 15.33 18.16 9.92
C CYS A 338 14.18 17.94 8.94
N TYR A 339 14.44 18.25 7.67
CA TYR A 339 13.58 17.91 6.53
C TYR A 339 14.24 16.77 5.77
N PRO A 340 13.90 15.50 6.08
CA PRO A 340 14.66 14.35 5.59
C PRO A 340 14.26 13.94 4.16
N TRP A 341 14.30 14.87 3.21
CA TRP A 341 13.86 14.71 1.82
C TRP A 341 14.99 14.21 0.92
N LEU A 342 15.61 13.08 1.29
CA LEU A 342 16.79 12.55 0.61
C LEU A 342 16.58 12.25 -0.89
N ASN A 343 15.34 11.92 -1.29
CA ASN A 343 14.99 11.55 -2.66
C ASN A 343 13.75 12.33 -3.13
N GLY A 344 13.70 13.62 -2.84
CA GLY A 344 12.48 14.42 -3.03
C GLY A 344 11.45 14.23 -1.92
N ALA A 345 10.30 14.86 -2.05
CA ALA A 345 9.17 14.73 -1.14
C ALA A 345 7.85 14.58 -1.91
N ARG A 346 6.90 13.85 -1.33
CA ARG A 346 5.52 13.72 -1.85
C ARG A 346 4.50 14.47 -0.99
N LEU A 347 4.80 14.63 0.26
CA LEU A 347 3.96 15.38 1.19
C LEU A 347 4.81 16.42 1.91
N PRO A 348 4.85 17.68 1.42
CA PRO A 348 4.24 18.17 0.17
C PRO A 348 4.91 17.60 -1.11
N ASN A 349 4.21 17.69 -2.26
CA ASN A 349 4.77 17.22 -3.53
C ASN A 349 5.91 18.13 -4.01
N ARG A 350 7.16 17.67 -3.81
CA ARG A 350 8.42 18.35 -4.17
C ARG A 350 9.41 17.33 -4.69
N PRO A 351 9.29 16.87 -5.92
CA PRO A 351 10.07 15.75 -6.43
C PRO A 351 11.58 15.99 -6.49
N ASN A 352 12.00 17.25 -6.60
CA ASN A 352 13.42 17.65 -6.67
C ASN A 352 13.99 18.15 -5.34
N ALA A 353 13.22 18.11 -4.25
CA ALA A 353 13.69 18.59 -2.95
C ALA A 353 14.82 17.71 -2.42
N THR A 354 15.73 18.31 -1.67
CA THR A 354 16.82 17.64 -0.97
C THR A 354 16.68 17.79 0.55
N ALA A 355 17.32 16.88 1.29
CA ALA A 355 17.30 16.96 2.75
C ALA A 355 17.96 18.24 3.26
N SER A 356 17.40 18.79 4.34
CA SER A 356 17.93 19.98 4.99
C SER A 356 17.94 19.82 6.50
N LEU A 357 18.99 20.32 7.15
CA LEU A 357 19.13 20.36 8.60
C LEU A 357 19.41 21.81 9.01
N MET A 358 18.56 22.36 9.86
CA MET A 358 18.60 23.78 10.27
C MET A 358 18.74 23.91 11.78
N GLY A 359 19.25 25.05 12.24
CA GLY A 359 19.35 25.37 13.66
C GLY A 359 20.54 24.73 14.37
N MET A 360 21.57 24.27 13.65
CA MET A 360 22.78 23.68 14.23
C MET A 360 23.62 24.71 14.97
N THR A 361 24.08 24.33 16.16
CA THR A 361 25.03 25.04 16.99
C THR A 361 26.00 24.04 17.62
N THR A 362 27.11 24.51 18.18
CA THR A 362 28.05 23.63 18.90
C THR A 362 27.44 22.95 20.12
N GLY A 363 26.35 23.50 20.67
CA GLY A 363 25.70 22.97 21.87
C GLY A 363 24.67 21.87 21.58
N ASN A 364 24.09 21.83 20.38
CA ASN A 364 23.05 20.85 20.01
C ASN A 364 23.50 19.79 18.99
N PHE A 365 24.69 19.92 18.42
CA PHE A 365 25.21 19.02 17.39
C PHE A 365 25.80 17.74 18.00
N ASN A 366 24.92 16.79 18.30
CA ASN A 366 25.28 15.46 18.84
C ASN A 366 24.38 14.38 18.23
N LYS A 367 24.78 13.10 18.36
CA LYS A 367 24.09 11.94 17.76
C LYS A 367 22.61 11.85 18.17
N ALA A 368 22.31 12.07 19.45
CA ALA A 368 20.93 11.96 19.96
C ALA A 368 20.01 13.01 19.34
N ASN A 369 20.44 14.28 19.31
CA ASN A 369 19.65 15.35 18.71
C ASN A 369 19.51 15.19 17.20
N LEU A 370 20.55 14.77 16.50
CA LEU A 370 20.50 14.52 15.06
C LEU A 370 19.51 13.41 14.72
N LEU A 371 19.58 12.27 15.42
CA LEU A 371 18.64 11.17 15.21
C LEU A 371 17.21 11.60 15.53
N ARG A 372 17.01 12.25 16.68
CA ARG A 372 15.69 12.72 17.08
C ARG A 372 15.11 13.71 16.08
N SER A 373 15.89 14.67 15.60
CA SER A 373 15.42 15.65 14.60
C SER A 373 14.95 14.98 13.30
N ALA A 374 15.63 13.91 12.86
CA ALA A 374 15.22 13.14 11.70
C ALA A 374 13.90 12.39 11.94
N VAL A 375 13.76 11.74 13.11
CA VAL A 375 12.52 11.04 13.50
C VAL A 375 11.36 12.02 13.66
N GLU A 376 11.57 13.17 14.30
CA GLU A 376 10.57 14.23 14.44
C GLU A 376 10.16 14.78 13.07
N GLY A 377 11.10 15.06 12.16
CA GLY A 377 10.82 15.54 10.82
C GLY A 377 9.98 14.59 9.99
N VAL A 378 10.26 13.28 10.06
CA VAL A 378 9.42 12.24 9.46
C VAL A 378 8.04 12.23 10.10
N THR A 379 7.97 12.28 11.43
CA THR A 379 6.70 12.21 12.17
C THR A 379 5.82 13.44 11.93
N PHE A 380 6.38 14.64 11.91
CA PHE A 380 5.65 15.87 11.58
C PHE A 380 5.03 15.79 10.17
N LYS A 381 5.76 15.27 9.20
CA LYS A 381 5.25 15.05 7.86
C LYS A 381 4.08 14.04 7.83
N LEU A 382 4.19 12.92 8.55
CA LEU A 382 3.11 11.94 8.67
C LEU A 382 1.88 12.54 9.36
N CYS A 383 2.06 13.30 10.43
CA CYS A 383 0.97 14.00 11.12
C CYS A 383 0.30 15.06 10.22
N LYS A 384 1.04 15.67 9.27
CA LYS A 384 0.42 16.53 8.25
C LYS A 384 -0.56 15.77 7.36
N GLY A 385 -0.27 14.51 7.05
CA GLY A 385 -1.23 13.64 6.34
C GLY A 385 -2.52 13.41 7.14
N ILE A 386 -2.42 13.25 8.47
CA ILE A 386 -3.61 13.16 9.34
C ILE A 386 -4.43 14.46 9.28
N GLU A 387 -3.77 15.61 9.40
CA GLU A 387 -4.41 16.92 9.32
C GLU A 387 -5.15 17.14 7.99
N ILE A 388 -4.54 16.74 6.88
CA ILE A 388 -5.16 16.82 5.54
C ILE A 388 -6.44 15.99 5.48
N PHE A 389 -6.44 14.78 6.00
CA PHE A 389 -7.65 13.97 6.10
C PHE A 389 -8.73 14.62 6.97
N GLN A 390 -8.33 15.22 8.10
CA GLN A 390 -9.26 15.93 8.99
C GLN A 390 -9.88 17.15 8.31
N GLN A 391 -9.12 17.87 7.47
CA GLN A 391 -9.63 18.98 6.64
C GLN A 391 -10.65 18.51 5.59
N CYS A 392 -10.59 17.24 5.18
CA CYS A 392 -11.61 16.61 4.34
C CYS A 392 -12.79 16.01 5.14
N GLY A 393 -12.91 16.34 6.43
CA GLY A 393 -14.03 15.92 7.29
C GLY A 393 -13.89 14.52 7.90
N LEU A 394 -12.74 13.87 7.78
CA LEU A 394 -12.48 12.58 8.40
C LEU A 394 -12.03 12.75 9.87
N HIS A 395 -12.47 11.88 10.75
CA HIS A 395 -12.11 11.88 12.15
C HIS A 395 -11.51 10.54 12.54
N PHE A 396 -10.54 10.56 13.47
CA PHE A 396 -9.82 9.37 13.91
C PHE A 396 -9.79 9.27 15.42
N ASP A 397 -10.22 8.11 15.92
CA ASP A 397 -10.13 7.74 17.32
C ASP A 397 -8.79 7.04 17.61
N GLN A 398 -8.23 6.38 16.61
CA GLN A 398 -7.02 5.59 16.73
C GLN A 398 -6.18 5.56 15.45
N VAL A 399 -4.87 5.47 15.62
CA VAL A 399 -3.89 5.22 14.56
C VAL A 399 -3.30 3.82 14.73
N ARG A 400 -3.52 2.93 13.78
CA ARG A 400 -2.92 1.59 13.75
C ARG A 400 -1.62 1.62 12.95
N VAL A 401 -0.49 1.38 13.61
CA VAL A 401 0.83 1.46 12.96
C VAL A 401 1.31 0.09 12.53
N ILE A 402 1.83 0.01 11.29
CA ILE A 402 2.39 -1.20 10.71
C ILE A 402 3.76 -0.90 10.08
N GLY A 403 4.46 -1.94 9.62
CA GLY A 403 5.78 -1.82 9.02
C GLY A 403 6.91 -1.80 10.04
N GLY A 404 8.18 -1.75 9.56
CA GLY A 404 9.36 -1.90 10.40
C GLY A 404 9.50 -0.84 11.49
N GLY A 405 9.08 0.40 11.23
CA GLY A 405 9.12 1.49 12.20
C GLY A 405 8.15 1.29 13.39
N ALA A 406 7.09 0.51 13.22
CA ALA A 406 6.14 0.16 14.27
C ALA A 406 6.78 -0.69 15.40
N ASN A 407 7.95 -1.29 15.16
CA ASN A 407 8.69 -2.03 16.19
C ASN A 407 9.24 -1.11 17.28
N SER A 408 9.46 0.18 17.01
CA SER A 408 9.90 1.13 18.02
C SER A 408 8.73 1.71 18.80
N ARG A 409 8.64 1.34 20.09
CA ARG A 409 7.64 1.89 20.99
C ARG A 409 7.86 3.40 21.23
N ALA A 410 9.12 3.83 21.28
CA ALA A 410 9.47 5.25 21.43
C ALA A 410 8.98 6.09 20.24
N TRP A 411 9.11 5.59 19.01
CA TRP A 411 8.59 6.29 17.84
C TRP A 411 7.06 6.29 17.80
N CYS A 412 6.41 5.18 18.18
CA CYS A 412 4.95 5.12 18.29
C CYS A 412 4.43 6.09 19.35
N GLN A 413 5.14 6.26 20.48
CA GLN A 413 4.79 7.26 21.50
C GLN A 413 4.92 8.69 20.95
N LEU A 414 5.94 8.94 20.15
CA LEU A 414 6.14 10.23 19.48
C LEU A 414 4.97 10.56 18.54
N ILE A 415 4.51 9.57 17.77
CA ILE A 415 3.34 9.73 16.88
C ILE A 415 2.09 10.06 17.71
N ALA A 416 1.86 9.36 18.83
CA ALA A 416 0.72 9.63 19.71
C ALA A 416 0.79 11.05 20.30
N ASP A 417 1.96 11.48 20.81
CA ASP A 417 2.14 12.78 21.44
C ASP A 417 1.96 13.94 20.45
N ILE A 418 2.42 13.78 19.21
CA ILE A 418 2.32 14.83 18.17
C ILE A 418 0.91 14.87 17.59
N SER A 419 0.32 13.74 17.23
CA SER A 419 -1.02 13.68 16.64
C SER A 419 -2.13 13.95 17.66
N GLY A 420 -1.88 13.57 18.91
CA GLY A 420 -2.89 13.60 19.97
C GLY A 420 -3.94 12.50 19.86
N ILE A 421 -3.65 11.45 19.10
CA ILE A 421 -4.53 10.30 18.85
C ILE A 421 -3.87 9.06 19.43
N GLU A 422 -4.66 8.13 19.94
CA GLU A 422 -4.15 6.84 20.43
C GLU A 422 -3.49 6.06 19.30
N VAL A 423 -2.30 5.52 19.58
CA VAL A 423 -1.55 4.67 18.63
C VAL A 423 -1.64 3.23 19.10
N ILE A 424 -1.94 2.36 18.14
CA ILE A 424 -2.10 0.93 18.36
C ILE A 424 -1.10 0.19 17.51
N ARG A 425 -0.39 -0.75 18.13
CA ARG A 425 0.49 -1.69 17.42
C ARG A 425 -0.24 -3.02 17.26
N PRO A 426 -0.70 -3.40 16.04
CA PRO A 426 -1.34 -4.69 15.80
C PRO A 426 -0.43 -5.86 16.20
N ALA A 427 -1.03 -6.94 16.69
CA ALA A 427 -0.29 -8.13 17.11
C ALA A 427 0.36 -8.88 15.90
N VAL A 428 -0.20 -8.71 14.70
CA VAL A 428 0.29 -9.33 13.46
C VAL A 428 0.97 -8.28 12.61
N SER A 429 2.24 -8.50 12.29
CA SER A 429 3.04 -7.59 11.47
C SER A 429 2.70 -7.65 9.99
N ASP A 430 2.17 -8.79 9.52
CA ASP A 430 1.95 -9.09 8.11
C ASP A 430 0.49 -8.78 7.70
N ALA A 431 0.14 -7.51 7.81
CA ALA A 431 -1.23 -7.03 7.62
C ALA A 431 -1.79 -7.32 6.22
N GLY A 432 -0.97 -7.22 5.15
CA GLY A 432 -1.40 -7.54 3.78
C GLY A 432 -1.82 -9.00 3.63
N ALA A 433 -0.98 -9.94 4.05
CA ALA A 433 -1.28 -11.37 3.98
C ALA A 433 -2.43 -11.77 4.91
N LEU A 434 -2.52 -11.18 6.12
CA LEU A 434 -3.66 -11.40 7.01
C LEU A 434 -4.96 -10.89 6.40
N GLY A 435 -4.94 -9.68 5.83
CA GLY A 435 -6.11 -9.10 5.15
C GLY A 435 -6.59 -9.96 3.99
N ALA A 436 -5.66 -10.52 3.20
CA ALA A 436 -5.96 -11.45 2.14
C ALA A 436 -6.66 -12.73 2.68
N ALA A 437 -6.16 -13.32 3.78
CA ALA A 437 -6.79 -14.48 4.40
C ALA A 437 -8.19 -14.16 4.97
N LEU A 438 -8.39 -12.98 5.53
CA LEU A 438 -9.69 -12.52 6.03
C LEU A 438 -10.69 -12.27 4.89
N GLN A 439 -10.24 -11.67 3.78
CA GLN A 439 -11.06 -11.51 2.58
C GLN A 439 -11.41 -12.87 1.96
N ALA A 440 -10.48 -13.84 1.96
CA ALA A 440 -10.76 -15.19 1.51
C ALA A 440 -11.85 -15.86 2.35
N ARG A 441 -11.82 -15.69 3.67
CA ARG A 441 -12.89 -16.15 4.56
C ARG A 441 -14.24 -15.51 4.21
N TRP A 442 -14.23 -14.20 4.01
CA TRP A 442 -15.44 -13.45 3.65
C TRP A 442 -16.03 -13.90 2.31
N CYS A 443 -15.20 -14.07 1.31
CA CYS A 443 -15.60 -14.61 0.01
C CYS A 443 -16.21 -16.02 0.14
N ALA A 444 -15.50 -16.95 0.83
CA ALA A 444 -15.98 -18.31 1.02
C ALA A 444 -17.31 -18.38 1.78
N HIS A 445 -17.53 -17.50 2.75
CA HIS A 445 -18.79 -17.40 3.48
C HIS A 445 -19.93 -16.94 2.56
N ASN A 446 -19.71 -15.88 1.79
CA ASN A 446 -20.75 -15.34 0.89
C ASN A 446 -21.08 -16.27 -0.27
N LEU A 447 -20.16 -17.15 -0.68
CA LEU A 447 -20.46 -18.22 -1.65
C LEU A 447 -21.44 -19.28 -1.13
N GLN A 448 -21.54 -19.45 0.19
CA GLN A 448 -22.41 -20.44 0.84
C GLN A 448 -23.71 -19.81 1.39
N ALA A 449 -23.80 -18.50 1.44
CA ALA A 449 -24.95 -17.79 1.99
C ALA A 449 -26.10 -17.72 0.98
N ASP A 450 -27.30 -18.12 1.43
CA ASP A 450 -28.55 -17.87 0.70
C ASP A 450 -29.05 -16.46 1.08
N GLY A 451 -28.91 -15.46 0.20
CA GLY A 451 -29.40 -14.12 0.43
C GLY A 451 -28.38 -13.01 0.10
N ASP A 452 -28.58 -11.82 0.67
CA ASP A 452 -27.70 -10.68 0.48
C ASP A 452 -26.31 -10.95 1.10
N PRO A 453 -25.22 -10.45 0.48
CA PRO A 453 -23.88 -10.65 0.99
C PRO A 453 -23.72 -10.06 2.41
N VAL A 454 -23.15 -10.84 3.32
CA VAL A 454 -22.76 -10.40 4.66
C VAL A 454 -21.61 -9.40 4.52
N ALA A 455 -21.67 -8.29 5.25
CA ALA A 455 -20.61 -7.30 5.23
C ALA A 455 -19.34 -7.83 5.93
N LEU A 456 -18.15 -7.49 5.42
CA LEU A 456 -16.87 -7.94 6.00
C LEU A 456 -16.75 -7.57 7.47
N LYS A 457 -17.22 -6.39 7.87
CA LYS A 457 -17.19 -5.91 9.27
C LYS A 457 -17.85 -6.87 10.24
N ASP A 458 -18.91 -7.56 9.83
CA ASP A 458 -19.65 -8.50 10.69
C ASP A 458 -18.91 -9.82 10.89
N MET A 459 -17.89 -10.07 10.05
CA MET A 459 -17.06 -11.27 10.06
C MET A 459 -15.65 -11.04 10.62
N MET A 460 -15.30 -9.82 11.02
CA MET A 460 -13.96 -9.53 11.52
C MET A 460 -13.67 -10.26 12.83
N PRO A 461 -12.44 -10.77 13.01
CA PRO A 461 -12.00 -11.37 14.27
C PRO A 461 -12.15 -10.41 15.45
N ALA A 462 -12.50 -10.94 16.62
CA ALA A 462 -12.56 -10.16 17.86
C ALA A 462 -11.22 -9.49 18.17
N SER A 463 -10.12 -10.18 17.89
CA SER A 463 -8.76 -9.68 18.08
C SER A 463 -8.40 -8.42 17.27
N LEU A 464 -9.14 -8.13 16.20
CA LEU A 464 -8.99 -6.92 15.40
C LEU A 464 -10.08 -5.87 15.69
N ARG A 465 -11.20 -6.27 16.28
CA ARG A 465 -12.25 -5.35 16.78
C ARG A 465 -11.88 -4.80 18.15
N GLU A 466 -11.48 -5.69 19.06
CA GLU A 466 -11.09 -5.34 20.42
C GLU A 466 -9.63 -4.88 20.42
N VAL A 467 -9.46 -3.60 20.53
CA VAL A 467 -8.16 -2.92 20.62
C VAL A 467 -7.52 -3.28 21.96
N GLY A 468 -6.68 -4.33 22.00
CA GLY A 468 -6.44 -4.90 23.30
C GLY A 468 -5.03 -4.98 23.84
N ARG A 469 -3.94 -4.95 23.08
CA ARG A 469 -2.67 -5.41 23.68
C ARG A 469 -1.51 -4.42 23.69
N ASP A 470 -1.46 -3.44 22.80
CA ASP A 470 -0.37 -2.44 22.83
C ASP A 470 -0.91 -1.06 22.42
N VAL A 471 -1.71 -0.49 23.30
CA VAL A 471 -2.25 0.87 23.15
C VAL A 471 -1.25 1.86 23.74
N ILE A 472 -0.97 2.91 23.01
CA ILE A 472 -0.07 3.99 23.38
C ILE A 472 -0.88 5.29 23.35
N SER A 473 -1.26 5.77 24.52
CA SER A 473 -2.02 7.01 24.67
C SER A 473 -1.10 8.24 24.56
N PRO A 474 -1.59 9.34 23.98
CA PRO A 474 -0.86 10.59 23.95
C PRO A 474 -0.67 11.14 25.36
N ARG A 475 0.51 11.71 25.65
CA ARG A 475 0.83 12.36 26.92
C ARG A 475 0.48 13.85 26.83
N PRO A 476 -0.51 14.36 27.58
CA PRO A 476 -0.98 15.73 27.42
C PRO A 476 0.13 16.80 27.52
N GLN A 477 1.06 16.62 28.44
CA GLN A 477 2.19 17.53 28.63
C GLN A 477 3.12 17.55 27.41
N GLN A 478 3.41 16.39 26.83
CA GLN A 478 4.25 16.28 25.64
C GLN A 478 3.55 16.87 24.42
N ARG A 479 2.25 16.68 24.28
CA ARG A 479 1.45 17.29 23.21
C ARG A 479 1.55 18.83 23.25
N GLU A 480 1.46 19.45 24.39
CA GLU A 480 1.61 20.90 24.51
C GLU A 480 3.02 21.38 24.13
N ILE A 481 4.06 20.59 24.41
CA ILE A 481 5.43 20.87 23.98
C ILE A 481 5.55 20.73 22.44
N TYR A 482 4.93 19.69 21.86
CA TYR A 482 5.04 19.45 20.42
C TYR A 482 4.22 20.42 19.56
N ARG A 483 3.14 21.00 20.07
CA ARG A 483 2.30 21.94 19.31
C ARG A 483 3.11 23.09 18.67
N PRO A 484 3.91 23.90 19.40
CA PRO A 484 4.73 24.94 18.79
C PRO A 484 5.88 24.40 17.94
N LEU A 485 6.42 23.20 18.25
CA LEU A 485 7.47 22.58 17.44
C LEU A 485 6.94 22.14 16.07
N TYR A 486 5.75 21.58 16.03
CA TYR A 486 5.04 21.20 14.81
C TYR A 486 4.75 22.42 13.94
N ALA A 487 4.21 23.50 14.52
CA ALA A 487 3.98 24.74 13.80
C ALA A 487 5.30 25.31 13.24
N ARG A 488 6.34 25.40 14.07
CA ARG A 488 7.68 25.87 13.65
C ARG A 488 8.24 25.03 12.50
N TYR A 489 8.05 23.71 12.49
CA TYR A 489 8.48 22.84 11.40
C TYR A 489 7.81 23.22 10.09
N HIS A 490 6.50 23.45 10.08
CA HIS A 490 5.75 23.79 8.87
C HIS A 490 6.01 25.22 8.39
N ASP A 491 6.17 26.19 9.32
CA ASP A 491 6.45 27.59 9.01
C ASP A 491 7.86 27.82 8.41
N ASN A 492 8.83 26.97 8.79
CA ASN A 492 10.22 27.06 8.31
C ASN A 492 10.53 26.05 7.18
N MET A 493 9.52 25.48 6.56
CA MET A 493 9.73 24.52 5.48
C MET A 493 10.54 25.15 4.34
N PRO A 494 11.68 24.54 3.90
CA PRO A 494 12.50 25.09 2.84
C PRO A 494 11.67 25.43 1.61
N LEU A 495 11.93 26.58 0.98
CA LEU A 495 11.30 26.94 -0.29
C LEU A 495 11.64 25.89 -1.35
N ALA A 496 10.70 25.64 -2.27
CA ALA A 496 11.00 24.81 -3.43
C ALA A 496 12.10 25.49 -4.26
N THR A 497 13.25 24.86 -4.39
CA THR A 497 14.31 25.25 -5.32
C THR A 497 14.05 24.61 -6.68
#